data_824d9438b277bea6c423bacd5afef3ef
#
_entry.id   824d9438b277bea6c423bacd5afef3ef
#
_cell.length_a   1.000
_cell.length_b   1.000
_cell.length_c   1.000
_cell.angle_alpha   90.00
_cell.angle_beta   90.00
_cell.angle_gamma   90.00
#
_symmetry.space_group_name_H-M   'P 1'
#
loop_
_entity.id
_entity.type
_entity.pdbx_description
1 polymer ?
#
loop_
_entity_poly.entity_id
_entity_poly.type
_entity_poly.pdbx_seq_one_letter_code
_entity_poly.pdbx_strand_id
1 'polypeptide(L)'
;MSTDADYSIVVAAHGSRDPEAIAEVESLVALMKRRVPERAIGHGYLEFALPTIDEGVRAVIAAGVRRVVMLPALLLGATHTKNDMPGELALLKRRFPEVEFHFGAPMDLHPLLLRLAQQRIVEAETTSGRNLKRGDSCLVVVGRGTSDPDANSDVSKLARMLEEGLGFGASFVCYAGTAEPSLSVGLRNAARLGYERLVVFPYFLFDGVLVKRIYAAADEIQASQAALEVLKAGYLGPHEDVAAVFLERAQEGLEGRAHMNCSLCKYRVQIVGFEEQVGAPQRPHHMQVRGLLGRKPRGPEGAGPPAEDASRWSAGASQRSLEPRELAADVPQWRPYEPHPIEAESFRIIQAGRDWSGMPEGQRRVAQRLVHTSGDFNIVDELFYSAGAVETGVRALLRCRRIVTDVTMVASGLKRSLLEQLDIDVWCGVHDRETHLLATNAGITRSAAGIRRAWEKWGNDIVLAIGDAPTAIVETVRLVREVGWRPQVVVGLPVGFVGTRESKEELRRCLQVPRITNSGTRGGSPWAASVVNAMMIGAVDYLSGVWTL
;
A
#
# COMPACT_ATOMS: atom_id res chain seq x y z
N MET A 1 -13.82 16.47 -42.56
CA MET A 1 -12.88 15.34 -42.36
C MET A 1 -11.84 15.83 -41.37
N SER A 2 -12.05 15.56 -40.07
CA SER A 2 -11.07 15.88 -39.02
C SER A 2 -9.95 14.86 -39.14
N THR A 3 -8.73 15.35 -39.38
CA THR A 3 -7.56 14.48 -39.54
C THR A 3 -7.25 13.78 -38.24
N ASP A 4 -7.19 12.48 -38.29
CA ASP A 4 -6.93 11.49 -37.20
C ASP A 4 -5.55 11.67 -36.52
N ALA A 5 -4.81 12.72 -36.86
CA ALA A 5 -3.41 12.94 -36.49
C ALA A 5 -3.18 13.84 -35.24
N ASP A 6 -4.23 14.37 -34.62
CA ASP A 6 -4.10 15.51 -33.69
C ASP A 6 -4.23 15.14 -32.21
N TYR A 7 -3.64 14.02 -31.78
CA TYR A 7 -3.55 13.64 -30.37
C TYR A 7 -2.20 13.04 -30.00
N SER A 8 -1.83 13.18 -28.74
CA SER A 8 -0.66 12.54 -28.15
C SER A 8 -1.05 11.40 -27.21
N ILE A 9 -0.12 10.48 -27.02
CA ILE A 9 -0.28 9.36 -26.07
C ILE A 9 0.68 9.57 -24.90
N VAL A 10 0.19 9.35 -23.68
CA VAL A 10 1.03 9.27 -22.48
C VAL A 10 0.83 7.90 -21.84
N VAL A 11 1.88 7.09 -21.87
CA VAL A 11 1.92 5.79 -21.23
C VAL A 11 2.13 6.01 -19.73
N ALA A 12 1.11 5.73 -18.93
CA ALA A 12 1.12 5.88 -17.47
C ALA A 12 1.46 4.53 -16.81
N ALA A 13 2.70 4.36 -16.39
CA ALA A 13 3.17 3.15 -15.72
C ALA A 13 3.17 3.30 -14.20
N HIS A 14 3.18 2.17 -13.49
CA HIS A 14 3.29 2.18 -12.02
C HIS A 14 4.61 2.80 -11.56
N GLY A 15 5.70 2.45 -12.23
CA GLY A 15 7.06 2.74 -11.82
C GLY A 15 7.69 1.61 -11.01
N SER A 16 9.00 1.61 -10.94
CA SER A 16 9.79 0.58 -10.25
C SER A 16 11.08 1.18 -9.73
N ARG A 17 11.65 0.55 -8.68
CA ARG A 17 13.03 0.79 -8.23
C ARG A 17 14.04 -0.04 -9.03
N ASP A 18 13.56 -0.97 -9.83
CA ASP A 18 14.39 -1.79 -10.70
C ASP A 18 14.64 -1.05 -12.02
N PRO A 19 15.89 -0.73 -12.38
CA PRO A 19 16.21 -0.01 -13.61
C PRO A 19 15.83 -0.79 -14.88
N GLU A 20 15.84 -2.12 -14.85
CA GLU A 20 15.47 -2.96 -15.99
C GLU A 20 13.98 -2.77 -16.33
N ALA A 21 13.11 -2.72 -15.32
CA ALA A 21 11.69 -2.44 -15.51
C ALA A 21 11.43 -1.05 -16.13
N ILE A 22 12.23 -0.05 -15.77
CA ILE A 22 12.15 1.30 -16.36
C ILE A 22 12.56 1.28 -17.83
N ALA A 23 13.71 0.65 -18.15
CA ALA A 23 14.20 0.52 -19.51
C ALA A 23 13.22 -0.23 -20.43
N GLU A 24 12.46 -1.19 -19.90
CA GLU A 24 11.44 -1.90 -20.66
C GLU A 24 10.22 -1.03 -20.99
N VAL A 25 9.78 -0.14 -20.10
CA VAL A 25 8.74 0.85 -20.40
C VAL A 25 9.22 1.79 -21.52
N GLU A 26 10.45 2.27 -21.44
CA GLU A 26 11.05 3.11 -22.47
C GLU A 26 11.17 2.37 -23.80
N SER A 27 11.55 1.08 -23.78
CA SER A 27 11.60 0.22 -24.95
C SER A 27 10.23 0.05 -25.61
N LEU A 28 9.17 -0.15 -24.81
CA LEU A 28 7.80 -0.22 -25.32
C LEU A 28 7.38 1.11 -25.98
N VAL A 29 7.66 2.24 -25.35
CA VAL A 29 7.39 3.57 -25.91
C VAL A 29 8.14 3.76 -27.23
N ALA A 30 9.38 3.29 -27.34
CA ALA A 30 10.15 3.33 -28.57
C ALA A 30 9.53 2.44 -29.69
N LEU A 31 9.02 1.24 -29.34
CA LEU A 31 8.25 0.39 -30.25
C LEU A 31 7.00 1.12 -30.78
N MET A 32 6.23 1.73 -29.90
CA MET A 32 5.03 2.49 -30.26
C MET A 32 5.38 3.66 -31.21
N LYS A 33 6.44 4.44 -30.91
CA LYS A 33 6.92 5.54 -31.75
C LYS A 33 7.33 5.09 -33.15
N ARG A 34 7.92 3.90 -33.30
CA ARG A 34 8.26 3.36 -34.62
C ARG A 34 7.03 3.03 -35.46
N ARG A 35 5.93 2.64 -34.82
CA ARG A 35 4.67 2.31 -35.53
C ARG A 35 3.86 3.55 -35.95
N VAL A 36 3.96 4.62 -35.20
CA VAL A 36 3.24 5.88 -35.45
C VAL A 36 4.20 7.08 -35.28
N PRO A 37 5.18 7.24 -36.19
CA PRO A 37 6.26 8.22 -36.06
C PRO A 37 5.78 9.68 -36.07
N GLU A 38 4.61 9.91 -36.63
CA GLU A 38 3.97 11.24 -36.71
C GLU A 38 3.35 11.67 -35.37
N ARG A 39 3.27 10.77 -34.40
CA ARG A 39 2.53 10.98 -33.15
C ARG A 39 3.48 11.20 -31.99
N ALA A 40 3.23 12.24 -31.19
CA ALA A 40 3.97 12.43 -29.95
C ALA A 40 3.53 11.42 -28.90
N ILE A 41 4.48 10.61 -28.42
CA ILE A 41 4.26 9.62 -27.37
C ILE A 41 5.22 9.88 -26.22
N GLY A 42 4.68 10.19 -25.06
CA GLY A 42 5.39 10.32 -23.79
C GLY A 42 5.11 9.17 -22.84
N HIS A 43 5.80 9.16 -21.73
CA HIS A 43 5.49 8.25 -20.61
C HIS A 43 5.68 8.97 -19.28
N GLY A 44 5.11 8.39 -18.22
CA GLY A 44 5.31 8.86 -16.86
C GLY A 44 4.96 7.77 -15.86
N TYR A 45 5.50 7.92 -14.67
CA TYR A 45 5.35 6.93 -13.60
C TYR A 45 4.49 7.48 -12.48
N LEU A 46 3.68 6.59 -11.89
CA LEU A 46 2.84 6.90 -10.74
C LEU A 46 3.70 7.10 -9.49
N GLU A 47 4.73 6.23 -9.32
CA GLU A 47 5.64 6.24 -8.18
C GLU A 47 7.03 5.66 -8.52
N PHE A 48 8.01 5.82 -7.63
CA PHE A 48 9.37 5.23 -7.65
C PHE A 48 10.30 5.67 -8.78
N ALA A 49 9.83 6.27 -9.85
CA ALA A 49 10.63 6.63 -11.03
C ALA A 49 10.25 7.98 -11.63
N LEU A 50 11.11 8.52 -12.48
CA LEU A 50 10.91 9.73 -13.25
C LEU A 50 10.94 9.41 -14.76
N PRO A 51 10.22 10.23 -15.59
CA PRO A 51 9.39 11.36 -15.21
C PRO A 51 8.09 10.93 -14.51
N THR A 52 7.52 11.82 -13.71
CA THR A 52 6.16 11.63 -13.18
C THR A 52 5.13 11.70 -14.32
N ILE A 53 3.91 11.21 -14.08
CA ILE A 53 2.82 11.32 -15.08
C ILE A 53 2.60 12.80 -15.48
N ASP A 54 2.62 13.72 -14.51
CA ASP A 54 2.50 15.17 -14.78
C ASP A 54 3.62 15.70 -15.70
N GLU A 55 4.86 15.30 -15.47
CA GLU A 55 6.00 15.68 -16.31
C GLU A 55 5.90 15.08 -17.71
N GLY A 56 5.50 13.82 -17.82
CA GLY A 56 5.26 13.16 -19.11
C GLY A 56 4.15 13.83 -19.92
N VAL A 57 3.07 14.25 -19.28
CA VAL A 57 1.98 15.01 -19.90
C VAL A 57 2.46 16.39 -20.34
N ARG A 58 3.20 17.12 -19.50
CA ARG A 58 3.77 18.43 -19.88
C ARG A 58 4.67 18.35 -21.10
N ALA A 59 5.48 17.30 -21.19
CA ALA A 59 6.39 17.13 -22.33
C ALA A 59 5.62 17.00 -23.66
N VAL A 60 4.49 16.29 -23.69
CA VAL A 60 3.68 16.18 -24.91
C VAL A 60 2.84 17.43 -25.18
N ILE A 61 2.35 18.13 -24.16
CA ILE A 61 1.62 19.41 -24.31
C ILE A 61 2.55 20.52 -24.86
N ALA A 62 3.80 20.53 -24.41
CA ALA A 62 4.81 21.50 -24.90
C ALA A 62 5.06 21.38 -26.42
N ALA A 63 4.76 20.24 -27.03
CA ALA A 63 4.79 20.04 -28.49
C ALA A 63 3.56 20.65 -29.22
N GLY A 64 2.69 21.37 -28.50
CA GLY A 64 1.53 22.08 -29.09
C GLY A 64 0.26 21.26 -29.20
N VAL A 65 0.24 20.02 -28.67
CA VAL A 65 -0.91 19.12 -28.75
C VAL A 65 -1.99 19.52 -27.73
N ARG A 66 -3.26 19.42 -28.13
CA ARG A 66 -4.43 19.79 -27.34
C ARG A 66 -5.33 18.59 -26.95
N ARG A 67 -5.03 17.40 -27.47
CA ARG A 67 -5.74 16.16 -27.14
C ARG A 67 -4.74 15.13 -26.64
N VAL A 68 -4.93 14.60 -25.46
CA VAL A 68 -4.02 13.64 -24.81
C VAL A 68 -4.79 12.41 -24.38
N VAL A 69 -4.33 11.23 -24.79
CA VAL A 69 -4.81 9.95 -24.28
C VAL A 69 -3.83 9.41 -23.27
N MET A 70 -4.25 9.25 -22.03
CA MET A 70 -3.46 8.59 -20.98
C MET A 70 -3.78 7.09 -20.96
N LEU A 71 -2.78 6.26 -21.18
CA LEU A 71 -2.89 4.80 -21.23
C LEU A 71 -2.26 4.17 -20.00
N PRO A 72 -3.01 3.41 -19.21
CA PRO A 72 -2.44 2.66 -18.08
C PRO A 72 -1.56 1.51 -18.58
N ALA A 73 -0.27 1.52 -18.25
CA ALA A 73 0.65 0.41 -18.53
C ALA A 73 0.49 -0.68 -17.48
N LEU A 74 -0.73 -1.21 -17.41
CA LEU A 74 -1.17 -2.25 -16.48
C LEU A 74 -1.96 -3.32 -17.24
N LEU A 75 -1.73 -4.59 -16.92
CA LEU A 75 -2.41 -5.69 -17.58
C LEU A 75 -3.90 -5.69 -17.27
N LEU A 76 -4.26 -5.57 -15.99
CA LEU A 76 -5.62 -5.80 -15.52
C LEU A 76 -6.15 -4.60 -14.75
N GLY A 77 -7.45 -4.42 -14.82
CA GLY A 77 -8.19 -3.34 -14.16
C GLY A 77 -8.30 -3.54 -12.65
N ALA A 78 -7.37 -2.98 -11.87
CA ALA A 78 -7.38 -2.99 -10.41
C ALA A 78 -7.32 -1.57 -9.83
N THR A 79 -7.00 -1.44 -8.55
CA THR A 79 -7.00 -0.18 -7.78
C THR A 79 -6.33 0.99 -8.52
N HIS A 80 -5.12 0.79 -9.06
CA HIS A 80 -4.41 1.86 -9.76
C HIS A 80 -5.16 2.35 -11.01
N THR A 81 -5.72 1.42 -11.79
CA THR A 81 -6.46 1.74 -13.01
C THR A 81 -7.85 2.28 -12.71
N LYS A 82 -8.52 1.74 -11.68
CA LYS A 82 -9.91 2.10 -11.33
C LYS A 82 -9.99 3.34 -10.44
N ASN A 83 -8.91 3.70 -9.71
CA ASN A 83 -8.91 4.77 -8.72
C ASN A 83 -7.76 5.78 -8.92
N ASP A 84 -6.49 5.35 -8.85
CA ASP A 84 -5.35 6.26 -8.74
C ASP A 84 -5.10 7.06 -10.03
N MET A 85 -5.00 6.38 -11.17
CA MET A 85 -4.77 7.03 -12.47
C MET A 85 -5.93 7.91 -12.92
N PRO A 86 -7.22 7.53 -12.75
CA PRO A 86 -8.34 8.45 -12.96
C PRO A 86 -8.29 9.69 -12.05
N GLY A 87 -7.81 9.54 -10.81
CA GLY A 87 -7.57 10.66 -9.90
C GLY A 87 -6.51 11.63 -10.43
N GLU A 88 -5.37 11.09 -10.94
CA GLU A 88 -4.34 11.88 -11.60
C GLU A 88 -4.90 12.64 -12.80
N LEU A 89 -5.65 11.93 -13.65
CA LEU A 89 -6.27 12.55 -14.82
C LEU A 89 -7.21 13.69 -14.43
N ALA A 90 -7.95 13.55 -13.34
CA ALA A 90 -8.82 14.62 -12.84
C ALA A 90 -8.05 15.85 -12.36
N LEU A 91 -6.84 15.66 -11.81
CA LEU A 91 -5.93 16.76 -11.45
C LEU A 91 -5.36 17.43 -12.69
N LEU A 92 -4.94 16.66 -13.69
CA LEU A 92 -4.41 17.16 -14.95
C LEU A 92 -5.46 17.98 -15.72
N LYS A 93 -6.71 17.52 -15.78
CA LYS A 93 -7.84 18.28 -16.40
C LYS A 93 -8.05 19.64 -15.74
N ARG A 94 -7.89 19.75 -14.44
CA ARG A 94 -7.98 21.04 -13.71
C ARG A 94 -6.78 21.94 -13.98
N ARG A 95 -5.61 21.36 -14.18
CA ARG A 95 -4.35 22.10 -14.38
C ARG A 95 -4.18 22.62 -15.81
N PHE A 96 -4.71 21.88 -16.78
CA PHE A 96 -4.62 22.18 -18.21
C PHE A 96 -6.04 22.16 -18.82
N PRO A 97 -6.87 23.17 -18.49
CA PRO A 97 -8.28 23.20 -18.92
C PRO A 97 -8.45 23.33 -20.43
N GLU A 98 -7.40 23.78 -21.14
CA GLU A 98 -7.35 23.90 -22.60
C GLU A 98 -7.02 22.59 -23.32
N VAL A 99 -6.70 21.52 -22.58
CA VAL A 99 -6.35 20.21 -23.14
C VAL A 99 -7.49 19.22 -22.92
N GLU A 100 -7.90 18.56 -23.99
CA GLU A 100 -8.86 17.47 -23.95
C GLU A 100 -8.14 16.19 -23.54
N PHE A 101 -8.54 15.62 -22.40
CA PHE A 101 -7.96 14.39 -21.87
C PHE A 101 -8.91 13.20 -21.98
N HIS A 102 -8.39 12.11 -22.54
CA HIS A 102 -9.02 10.80 -22.60
C HIS A 102 -8.27 9.79 -21.72
N PHE A 103 -8.95 8.75 -21.26
CA PHE A 103 -8.36 7.66 -20.51
C PHE A 103 -8.62 6.35 -21.22
N GLY A 104 -7.55 5.63 -21.56
CA GLY A 104 -7.67 4.30 -22.18
C GLY A 104 -7.93 3.20 -21.16
N ALA A 105 -8.46 2.08 -21.64
CA ALA A 105 -8.61 0.87 -20.84
C ALA A 105 -7.24 0.24 -20.50
N PRO A 106 -7.15 -0.61 -19.46
CA PRO A 106 -6.01 -1.51 -19.27
C PRO A 106 -5.89 -2.49 -20.43
N MET A 107 -4.82 -3.26 -20.46
CA MET A 107 -4.58 -4.21 -21.55
C MET A 107 -5.64 -5.32 -21.58
N ASP A 108 -6.10 -5.78 -20.43
CA ASP A 108 -7.04 -6.87 -20.20
C ASP A 108 -6.67 -8.17 -20.96
N LEU A 109 -7.64 -9.05 -21.15
CA LEU A 109 -7.43 -10.26 -21.95
C LEU A 109 -7.62 -9.94 -23.44
N HIS A 110 -6.52 -9.65 -24.12
CA HIS A 110 -6.51 -9.29 -25.53
C HIS A 110 -6.00 -10.45 -26.40
N PRO A 111 -6.57 -10.73 -27.61
CA PRO A 111 -6.13 -11.81 -28.47
C PRO A 111 -4.63 -11.80 -28.80
N LEU A 112 -4.05 -10.62 -29.03
CA LEU A 112 -2.61 -10.49 -29.26
C LEU A 112 -1.77 -10.88 -28.05
N LEU A 113 -2.24 -10.57 -26.83
CA LEU A 113 -1.55 -10.95 -25.59
C LEU A 113 -1.67 -12.44 -25.31
N LEU A 114 -2.82 -13.05 -25.64
CA LEU A 114 -3.00 -14.50 -25.56
C LEU A 114 -2.05 -15.23 -26.53
N ARG A 115 -1.92 -14.73 -27.75
CA ARG A 115 -0.96 -15.26 -28.74
C ARG A 115 0.49 -15.12 -28.26
N LEU A 116 0.84 -13.98 -27.69
CA LEU A 116 2.17 -13.77 -27.13
C LEU A 116 2.44 -14.68 -25.93
N ALA A 117 1.45 -14.86 -25.04
CA ALA A 117 1.54 -15.81 -23.93
C ALA A 117 1.77 -17.25 -24.44
N GLN A 118 1.02 -17.69 -25.47
CA GLN A 118 1.26 -18.96 -26.14
C GLN A 118 2.69 -19.06 -26.67
N GLN A 119 3.20 -18.03 -27.35
CA GLN A 119 4.56 -17.99 -27.87
C GLN A 119 5.59 -18.17 -26.76
N ARG A 120 5.46 -17.43 -25.63
CA ARG A 120 6.37 -17.54 -24.47
C ARG A 120 6.38 -18.96 -23.87
N ILE A 121 5.23 -19.59 -23.81
CA ILE A 121 5.09 -20.98 -23.34
C ILE A 121 5.80 -21.95 -24.31
N VAL A 122 5.55 -21.82 -25.61
CA VAL A 122 6.20 -22.66 -26.64
C VAL A 122 7.71 -22.47 -26.65
N GLU A 123 8.20 -21.21 -26.53
CA GLU A 123 9.63 -20.92 -26.41
C GLU A 123 10.26 -21.67 -25.23
N ALA A 124 9.60 -21.69 -24.06
CA ALA A 124 10.09 -22.45 -22.92
C ALA A 124 10.08 -23.96 -23.16
N GLU A 125 9.05 -24.49 -23.82
CA GLU A 125 8.97 -25.93 -24.15
C GLU A 125 10.10 -26.35 -25.08
N THR A 126 10.58 -25.48 -25.99
CA THR A 126 11.72 -25.77 -26.88
C THR A 126 13.05 -25.94 -26.15
N THR A 127 13.16 -25.43 -24.91
CA THR A 127 14.37 -25.62 -24.10
C THR A 127 14.41 -26.96 -23.37
N SER A 128 13.30 -27.71 -23.38
CA SER A 128 13.20 -29.01 -22.72
C SER A 128 14.00 -30.07 -23.43
N GLY A 129 14.75 -30.88 -22.67
CA GLY A 129 15.37 -32.11 -23.15
C GLY A 129 14.43 -33.33 -23.15
N ARG A 130 13.19 -33.19 -22.65
CA ARG A 130 12.21 -34.26 -22.48
C ARG A 130 11.06 -34.12 -23.49
N ASN A 131 10.73 -35.20 -24.17
CA ASN A 131 9.58 -35.23 -25.08
C ASN A 131 8.31 -35.62 -24.33
N LEU A 132 7.74 -34.67 -23.58
CA LEU A 132 6.49 -34.83 -22.81
C LEU A 132 5.31 -34.18 -23.54
N LYS A 133 4.16 -34.84 -23.48
CA LYS A 133 2.90 -34.25 -23.99
C LYS A 133 2.40 -33.17 -23.05
N ARG A 134 1.72 -32.18 -23.60
CA ARG A 134 1.07 -31.15 -22.78
C ARG A 134 -0.01 -31.68 -21.83
N GLY A 135 -0.68 -32.79 -22.22
CA GLY A 135 -1.61 -33.51 -21.36
C GLY A 135 -0.97 -34.07 -20.07
N ASP A 136 0.35 -34.32 -20.09
CA ASP A 136 1.13 -34.79 -18.94
C ASP A 136 1.81 -33.61 -18.19
N SER A 137 1.47 -32.38 -18.56
CA SER A 137 2.05 -31.15 -18.03
C SER A 137 0.98 -30.27 -17.40
N CYS A 138 1.36 -29.54 -16.33
CA CYS A 138 0.53 -28.52 -15.69
C CYS A 138 1.07 -27.12 -16.01
N LEU A 139 0.20 -26.23 -16.48
CA LEU A 139 0.52 -24.81 -16.68
C LEU A 139 0.30 -24.05 -15.38
N VAL A 140 1.34 -23.39 -14.84
CA VAL A 140 1.22 -22.53 -13.67
C VAL A 140 1.24 -21.08 -14.11
N VAL A 141 0.10 -20.42 -14.12
CA VAL A 141 -0.01 -18.99 -14.44
C VAL A 141 0.17 -18.18 -13.18
N VAL A 142 1.18 -17.31 -13.18
CA VAL A 142 1.49 -16.47 -12.02
C VAL A 142 1.10 -15.04 -12.32
N GLY A 143 0.04 -14.56 -11.65
CA GLY A 143 -0.37 -13.16 -11.68
C GLY A 143 0.34 -12.31 -10.63
N ARG A 144 0.23 -10.98 -10.74
CA ARG A 144 0.69 -10.07 -9.68
C ARG A 144 -0.09 -10.28 -8.38
N GLY A 145 -1.39 -10.46 -8.49
CA GLY A 145 -2.31 -10.48 -7.36
C GLY A 145 -2.63 -9.08 -6.83
N THR A 146 -3.87 -8.86 -6.48
CA THR A 146 -4.40 -7.58 -6.02
C THR A 146 -5.54 -7.80 -5.03
N SER A 147 -5.94 -6.75 -4.29
CA SER A 147 -7.17 -6.73 -3.48
C SER A 147 -8.45 -6.57 -4.32
N ASP A 148 -8.35 -6.50 -5.64
CA ASP A 148 -9.51 -6.42 -6.54
C ASP A 148 -9.84 -7.82 -7.08
N PRO A 149 -10.99 -8.42 -6.71
CA PRO A 149 -11.34 -9.78 -7.11
C PRO A 149 -11.60 -9.91 -8.61
N ASP A 150 -12.06 -8.85 -9.28
CA ASP A 150 -12.29 -8.80 -10.71
C ASP A 150 -10.98 -9.07 -11.47
N ALA A 151 -9.94 -8.29 -11.17
CA ALA A 151 -8.61 -8.47 -11.77
C ALA A 151 -7.98 -9.85 -11.46
N ASN A 152 -8.21 -10.42 -10.27
CA ASN A 152 -7.74 -11.75 -9.93
C ASN A 152 -8.50 -12.83 -10.72
N SER A 153 -9.81 -12.62 -10.98
CA SER A 153 -10.62 -13.53 -11.78
C SER A 153 -10.17 -13.59 -13.24
N ASP A 154 -9.69 -12.48 -13.79
CA ASP A 154 -9.15 -12.43 -15.15
C ASP A 154 -7.89 -13.29 -15.31
N VAL A 155 -7.05 -13.39 -14.28
CA VAL A 155 -5.90 -14.33 -14.30
C VAL A 155 -6.38 -15.77 -14.35
N SER A 156 -7.45 -16.12 -13.63
CA SER A 156 -8.05 -17.46 -13.66
C SER A 156 -8.67 -17.77 -15.02
N LYS A 157 -9.34 -16.78 -15.62
CA LYS A 157 -9.88 -16.88 -16.98
C LYS A 157 -8.78 -17.07 -18.03
N LEU A 158 -7.68 -16.32 -17.93
CA LEU A 158 -6.50 -16.47 -18.77
C LEU A 158 -5.94 -17.90 -18.67
N ALA A 159 -5.73 -18.41 -17.46
CA ALA A 159 -5.20 -19.73 -17.21
C ALA A 159 -6.09 -20.81 -17.88
N ARG A 160 -7.40 -20.69 -17.71
CA ARG A 160 -8.36 -21.62 -18.34
C ARG A 160 -8.32 -21.57 -19.87
N MET A 161 -8.24 -20.39 -20.46
CA MET A 161 -8.14 -20.22 -21.92
C MET A 161 -6.84 -20.81 -22.48
N LEU A 162 -5.71 -20.63 -21.78
CA LEU A 162 -4.43 -21.21 -22.18
C LEU A 162 -4.39 -22.72 -21.99
N GLU A 163 -4.94 -23.25 -20.89
CA GLU A 163 -5.06 -24.68 -20.63
C GLU A 163 -5.80 -25.38 -21.76
N GLU A 164 -7.02 -24.95 -22.06
CA GLU A 164 -7.86 -25.56 -23.11
C GLU A 164 -7.29 -25.33 -24.51
N GLY A 165 -6.84 -24.10 -24.81
CA GLY A 165 -6.34 -23.74 -26.13
C GLY A 165 -5.02 -24.42 -26.49
N LEU A 166 -4.18 -24.74 -25.49
CA LEU A 166 -2.88 -25.40 -25.69
C LEU A 166 -2.91 -26.89 -25.38
N GLY A 167 -3.95 -27.41 -24.73
CA GLY A 167 -4.13 -28.82 -24.40
C GLY A 167 -3.26 -29.28 -23.22
N PHE A 168 -3.05 -28.42 -22.21
CA PHE A 168 -2.43 -28.83 -20.95
C PHE A 168 -3.35 -29.78 -20.16
N GLY A 169 -2.77 -30.68 -19.38
CA GLY A 169 -3.53 -31.60 -18.53
C GLY A 169 -4.25 -30.89 -17.38
N ALA A 170 -3.69 -29.77 -16.91
CA ALA A 170 -4.33 -28.84 -15.97
C ALA A 170 -3.66 -27.48 -16.02
N SER A 171 -4.32 -26.47 -15.43
CA SER A 171 -3.69 -25.22 -15.05
C SER A 171 -3.84 -24.93 -13.55
N PHE A 172 -2.89 -24.18 -13.00
CA PHE A 172 -2.92 -23.70 -11.65
C PHE A 172 -2.61 -22.20 -11.62
N VAL A 173 -3.38 -21.43 -10.83
CA VAL A 173 -3.16 -19.98 -10.69
C VAL A 173 -2.58 -19.69 -9.32
N CYS A 174 -1.55 -18.86 -9.28
CA CYS A 174 -1.03 -18.30 -8.04
C CYS A 174 -0.54 -16.86 -8.25
N TYR A 175 -0.17 -16.20 -7.15
CA TYR A 175 0.12 -14.78 -7.18
C TYR A 175 1.45 -14.45 -6.50
N ALA A 176 2.21 -13.55 -7.12
CA ALA A 176 3.48 -13.08 -6.59
C ALA A 176 3.34 -11.93 -5.57
N GLY A 177 2.15 -11.33 -5.45
CA GLY A 177 1.82 -10.20 -4.55
C GLY A 177 0.90 -10.59 -3.41
N THR A 178 -0.21 -9.87 -3.26
CA THR A 178 -1.07 -9.91 -2.06
C THR A 178 -2.24 -10.88 -2.12
N ALA A 179 -2.54 -11.48 -3.27
CA ALA A 179 -3.65 -12.43 -3.42
C ALA A 179 -3.19 -13.87 -3.11
N GLU A 180 -4.16 -14.71 -2.74
CA GLU A 180 -3.95 -16.15 -2.51
C GLU A 180 -4.52 -16.99 -3.67
N PRO A 181 -3.93 -18.17 -3.94
CA PRO A 181 -2.77 -18.74 -3.26
C PRO A 181 -1.48 -17.98 -3.59
N SER A 182 -0.64 -17.78 -2.56
CA SER A 182 0.67 -17.14 -2.75
C SER A 182 1.59 -18.01 -3.62
N LEU A 183 2.60 -17.38 -4.24
CA LEU A 183 3.52 -18.02 -5.17
C LEU A 183 4.09 -19.35 -4.64
N SER A 184 4.63 -19.35 -3.41
CA SER A 184 5.24 -20.53 -2.83
C SER A 184 4.22 -21.65 -2.50
N VAL A 185 3.01 -21.29 -2.10
CA VAL A 185 1.92 -22.23 -1.86
C VAL A 185 1.42 -22.80 -3.18
N GLY A 186 1.21 -21.94 -4.18
CA GLY A 186 0.71 -22.33 -5.48
C GLY A 186 1.66 -23.29 -6.23
N LEU A 187 2.95 -22.97 -6.27
CA LEU A 187 3.95 -23.85 -6.91
C LEU A 187 4.06 -25.21 -6.21
N ARG A 188 4.08 -25.24 -4.86
CA ARG A 188 4.08 -26.52 -4.13
C ARG A 188 2.82 -27.34 -4.38
N ASN A 189 1.66 -26.70 -4.47
CA ASN A 189 0.40 -27.41 -4.74
C ASN A 189 0.37 -27.95 -6.16
N ALA A 190 0.79 -27.17 -7.15
CA ALA A 190 0.91 -27.61 -8.54
C ALA A 190 1.88 -28.81 -8.67
N ALA A 191 3.02 -28.78 -7.98
CA ALA A 191 3.99 -29.86 -7.95
C ALA A 191 3.47 -31.18 -7.34
N ARG A 192 2.41 -31.12 -6.52
CA ARG A 192 1.74 -32.29 -5.92
C ARG A 192 0.64 -32.90 -6.79
N LEU A 193 0.26 -32.26 -7.90
CA LEU A 193 -0.78 -32.75 -8.78
C LEU A 193 -0.39 -34.01 -9.58
N GLY A 194 0.89 -34.40 -9.53
CA GLY A 194 1.37 -35.63 -10.15
C GLY A 194 1.70 -35.53 -11.64
N TYR A 195 1.77 -34.31 -12.19
CA TYR A 195 2.24 -34.07 -13.55
C TYR A 195 3.76 -34.24 -13.65
N GLU A 196 4.24 -34.63 -14.82
CA GLU A 196 5.68 -34.83 -15.08
C GLU A 196 6.41 -33.52 -15.36
N ARG A 197 5.64 -32.45 -15.74
CA ARG A 197 6.18 -31.13 -16.06
C ARG A 197 5.29 -30.03 -15.48
N LEU A 198 5.92 -28.99 -14.95
CA LEU A 198 5.30 -27.68 -14.71
C LEU A 198 5.86 -26.67 -15.72
N VAL A 199 4.98 -25.90 -16.35
CA VAL A 199 5.36 -24.72 -17.12
C VAL A 199 4.92 -23.50 -16.34
N VAL A 200 5.88 -22.76 -15.78
CA VAL A 200 5.63 -21.56 -14.96
C VAL A 200 5.64 -20.35 -15.87
N PHE A 201 4.49 -19.72 -16.03
CA PHE A 201 4.28 -18.55 -16.89
C PHE A 201 3.94 -17.30 -16.07
N PRO A 202 4.87 -16.31 -15.96
CA PRO A 202 4.59 -15.02 -15.36
C PRO A 202 3.73 -14.16 -16.29
N TYR A 203 2.50 -13.81 -15.88
CA TYR A 203 1.67 -12.88 -16.65
C TYR A 203 1.96 -11.44 -16.20
N PHE A 204 3.04 -10.88 -16.77
CA PHE A 204 3.58 -9.56 -16.47
C PHE A 204 3.93 -8.81 -17.75
N LEU A 205 3.76 -7.48 -17.75
CA LEU A 205 4.16 -6.62 -18.87
C LEU A 205 5.68 -6.39 -18.90
N PHE A 206 6.30 -6.23 -17.73
CA PHE A 206 7.69 -5.83 -17.59
C PHE A 206 8.40 -6.69 -16.55
N ASP A 207 9.72 -6.75 -16.65
CA ASP A 207 10.58 -7.37 -15.64
C ASP A 207 10.49 -6.61 -14.30
N GLY A 208 11.16 -7.14 -13.31
CA GLY A 208 11.26 -6.56 -11.97
C GLY A 208 11.37 -7.61 -10.87
N VAL A 209 11.40 -7.11 -9.65
CA VAL A 209 11.60 -7.95 -8.44
C VAL A 209 10.62 -9.12 -8.36
N LEU A 210 9.38 -8.97 -8.82
CA LEU A 210 8.38 -10.03 -8.76
C LEU A 210 8.66 -11.14 -9.77
N VAL A 211 9.02 -10.82 -11.01
CA VAL A 211 9.37 -11.82 -12.04
C VAL A 211 10.62 -12.60 -11.62
N LYS A 212 11.65 -11.91 -11.14
CA LYS A 212 12.87 -12.54 -10.59
C LYS A 212 12.55 -13.49 -9.43
N ARG A 213 11.62 -13.10 -8.54
CA ARG A 213 11.13 -13.96 -7.45
C ARG A 213 10.38 -15.19 -7.95
N ILE A 214 9.58 -15.06 -9.02
CA ILE A 214 8.86 -16.19 -9.62
C ILE A 214 9.85 -17.21 -10.13
N TYR A 215 10.87 -16.78 -10.86
CA TYR A 215 11.88 -17.69 -11.40
C TYR A 215 12.72 -18.36 -10.30
N ALA A 216 13.10 -17.63 -9.25
CA ALA A 216 13.80 -18.21 -8.11
C ALA A 216 12.94 -19.29 -7.40
N ALA A 217 11.64 -19.03 -7.21
CA ALA A 217 10.73 -20.01 -6.61
C ALA A 217 10.51 -21.25 -7.50
N ALA A 218 10.52 -21.09 -8.83
CA ALA A 218 10.49 -22.21 -9.77
C ALA A 218 11.76 -23.06 -9.67
N ASP A 219 12.94 -22.43 -9.53
CA ASP A 219 14.21 -23.13 -9.34
C ASP A 219 14.25 -23.91 -8.01
N GLU A 220 13.65 -23.36 -6.93
CA GLU A 220 13.52 -24.08 -5.65
C GLU A 220 12.67 -25.35 -5.78
N ILE A 221 11.55 -25.29 -6.54
CA ILE A 221 10.73 -26.49 -6.81
C ILE A 221 11.52 -27.51 -7.62
N GLN A 222 12.21 -27.09 -8.69
CA GLN A 222 13.06 -27.99 -9.49
C GLN A 222 14.12 -28.68 -8.64
N ALA A 223 14.79 -27.95 -7.76
CA ALA A 223 15.82 -28.49 -6.87
C ALA A 223 15.25 -29.49 -5.84
N SER A 224 13.99 -29.32 -5.41
CA SER A 224 13.34 -30.17 -4.42
C SER A 224 12.75 -31.45 -4.99
N GLN A 225 12.55 -31.54 -6.32
CA GLN A 225 11.88 -32.67 -7.00
C GLN A 225 12.59 -33.02 -8.30
N ALA A 226 13.58 -33.89 -8.25
CA ALA A 226 14.42 -34.26 -9.39
C ALA A 226 13.65 -34.96 -10.54
N ALA A 227 12.52 -35.62 -10.25
CA ALA A 227 11.68 -36.27 -11.26
C ALA A 227 10.77 -35.33 -12.03
N LEU A 228 10.41 -34.19 -11.41
CA LEU A 228 9.58 -33.15 -11.99
C LEU A 228 10.44 -32.25 -12.88
N GLU A 229 10.00 -31.95 -14.08
CA GLU A 229 10.62 -30.92 -14.91
C GLU A 229 9.90 -29.57 -14.70
N VAL A 230 10.64 -28.52 -14.41
CA VAL A 230 10.07 -27.17 -14.25
C VAL A 230 10.63 -26.24 -15.32
N LEU A 231 9.78 -25.85 -16.27
CA LEU A 231 10.12 -24.90 -17.32
C LEU A 231 9.69 -23.50 -16.92
N LYS A 232 10.54 -22.51 -17.14
CA LYS A 232 10.28 -21.09 -16.90
C LYS A 232 9.96 -20.42 -18.23
N ALA A 233 8.69 -20.11 -18.48
CA ALA A 233 8.30 -19.32 -19.64
C ALA A 233 8.66 -17.84 -19.43
N GLY A 234 8.98 -17.13 -20.51
CA GLY A 234 9.17 -15.70 -20.48
C GLY A 234 7.86 -14.97 -20.13
N TYR A 235 7.97 -13.79 -19.54
CA TYR A 235 6.83 -12.85 -19.41
C TYR A 235 6.58 -12.15 -20.76
N LEU A 236 5.54 -11.29 -20.84
CA LEU A 236 5.17 -10.63 -22.10
C LEU A 236 6.30 -9.75 -22.63
N GLY A 237 6.81 -8.83 -21.81
CA GLY A 237 7.90 -7.93 -22.14
C GLY A 237 7.51 -6.85 -23.16
N PRO A 238 8.44 -5.94 -23.51
CA PRO A 238 8.26 -5.00 -24.62
C PRO A 238 8.29 -5.75 -25.95
N HIS A 239 7.10 -5.95 -26.53
CA HIS A 239 6.89 -6.71 -27.76
C HIS A 239 6.03 -5.94 -28.75
N GLU A 240 6.16 -6.22 -30.05
CA GLU A 240 5.36 -5.57 -31.09
C GLU A 240 3.85 -5.78 -30.89
N ASP A 241 3.40 -6.93 -30.42
CA ASP A 241 2.00 -7.20 -30.12
C ASP A 241 1.53 -6.36 -28.91
N VAL A 242 2.37 -6.15 -27.90
CA VAL A 242 2.07 -5.28 -26.76
C VAL A 242 1.92 -3.84 -27.24
N ALA A 243 2.85 -3.34 -28.08
CA ALA A 243 2.75 -2.00 -28.66
C ALA A 243 1.47 -1.82 -29.49
N ALA A 244 1.07 -2.85 -30.25
CA ALA A 244 -0.17 -2.84 -31.02
C ALA A 244 -1.41 -2.69 -30.12
N VAL A 245 -1.48 -3.44 -29.01
CA VAL A 245 -2.58 -3.34 -28.05
C VAL A 245 -2.64 -1.93 -27.44
N PHE A 246 -1.49 -1.33 -27.07
CA PHE A 246 -1.48 0.04 -26.56
C PHE A 246 -2.05 1.05 -27.56
N LEU A 247 -1.69 0.93 -28.85
CA LEU A 247 -2.22 1.82 -29.88
C LEU A 247 -3.72 1.62 -30.11
N GLU A 248 -4.21 0.38 -30.05
CA GLU A 248 -5.64 0.06 -30.11
C GLU A 248 -6.39 0.65 -28.91
N ARG A 249 -5.85 0.52 -27.69
CA ARG A 249 -6.42 1.13 -26.46
C ARG A 249 -6.44 2.67 -26.54
N ALA A 250 -5.48 3.27 -27.22
CA ALA A 250 -5.49 4.72 -27.47
C ALA A 250 -6.66 5.12 -28.36
N GLN A 251 -6.88 4.39 -29.46
CA GLN A 251 -7.98 4.65 -30.38
C GLN A 251 -9.35 4.44 -29.70
N GLU A 252 -9.51 3.35 -28.95
CA GLU A 252 -10.74 3.11 -28.15
C GLU A 252 -11.01 4.24 -27.14
N GLY A 253 -9.94 4.76 -26.49
CA GLY A 253 -10.05 5.88 -25.56
C GLY A 253 -10.57 7.16 -26.22
N LEU A 254 -10.10 7.48 -27.42
CA LEU A 254 -10.56 8.62 -28.20
C LEU A 254 -12.01 8.49 -28.67
N GLU A 255 -12.39 7.30 -29.07
CA GLU A 255 -13.74 6.99 -29.56
C GLU A 255 -14.78 6.81 -28.43
N GLY A 256 -14.35 6.94 -27.17
CA GLY A 256 -15.24 6.71 -26.03
C GLY A 256 -15.64 5.23 -25.84
N ARG A 257 -14.92 4.30 -26.46
CA ARG A 257 -15.11 2.85 -26.39
C ARG A 257 -14.21 2.16 -25.37
N ALA A 258 -13.38 2.92 -24.64
CA ALA A 258 -12.54 2.37 -23.58
C ALA A 258 -13.40 1.89 -22.40
N HIS A 259 -13.49 0.60 -22.22
CA HIS A 259 -14.30 0.00 -21.17
C HIS A 259 -13.40 -0.70 -20.15
N MET A 260 -13.64 -0.41 -18.86
CA MET A 260 -13.25 -1.28 -17.76
C MET A 260 -14.49 -2.04 -17.30
N ASN A 261 -14.32 -3.17 -16.62
CA ASN A 261 -15.43 -3.96 -16.10
C ASN A 261 -16.14 -3.22 -14.94
N CYS A 262 -16.91 -2.18 -15.28
CA CYS A 262 -17.61 -1.34 -14.30
C CYS A 262 -18.74 -2.08 -13.59
N SER A 263 -19.23 -3.18 -14.14
CA SER A 263 -20.26 -4.03 -13.52
C SER A 263 -19.74 -4.80 -12.30
N LEU A 264 -18.43 -5.02 -12.20
CA LEU A 264 -17.75 -5.68 -11.06
C LEU A 264 -16.76 -4.74 -10.37
N CYS A 265 -16.87 -3.43 -10.59
CA CYS A 265 -16.01 -2.45 -9.94
C CYS A 265 -16.42 -2.24 -8.49
N LYS A 266 -15.61 -2.69 -7.54
CA LYS A 266 -15.87 -2.57 -6.10
C LYS A 266 -16.07 -1.13 -5.58
N TYR A 267 -15.66 -0.12 -6.34
CA TYR A 267 -15.89 1.29 -6.03
C TYR A 267 -17.26 1.81 -6.48
N ARG A 268 -17.96 1.07 -7.33
CA ARG A 268 -19.25 1.45 -7.92
C ARG A 268 -20.38 0.50 -7.59
N VAL A 269 -20.09 -0.77 -7.40
CA VAL A 269 -21.05 -1.85 -7.21
C VAL A 269 -20.73 -2.58 -5.91
N GLN A 270 -21.79 -2.91 -5.15
CA GLN A 270 -21.64 -3.72 -3.95
C GLN A 270 -21.23 -5.15 -4.33
N ILE A 271 -20.02 -5.52 -3.95
CA ILE A 271 -19.47 -6.87 -4.14
C ILE A 271 -19.27 -7.47 -2.75
N VAL A 272 -19.62 -8.75 -2.60
CA VAL A 272 -19.47 -9.48 -1.33
C VAL A 272 -18.05 -9.34 -0.77
N GLY A 273 -17.96 -8.79 0.45
CA GLY A 273 -16.70 -8.54 1.15
C GLY A 273 -16.01 -7.20 0.80
N PHE A 274 -16.62 -6.36 -0.07
CA PHE A 274 -16.09 -5.05 -0.47
C PHE A 274 -17.13 -3.93 -0.34
N GLU A 275 -18.17 -4.15 0.45
CA GLU A 275 -19.32 -3.26 0.58
C GLU A 275 -18.93 -1.85 1.02
N GLU A 276 -17.93 -1.72 1.89
CA GLU A 276 -17.42 -0.45 2.41
C GLU A 276 -16.67 0.39 1.37
N GLN A 277 -16.33 -0.20 0.22
CA GLN A 277 -15.58 0.48 -0.83
C GLN A 277 -16.47 1.16 -1.87
N VAL A 278 -17.78 0.90 -1.84
CA VAL A 278 -18.74 1.55 -2.73
C VAL A 278 -18.77 3.05 -2.47
N GLY A 279 -18.61 3.83 -3.54
CA GLY A 279 -18.59 5.30 -3.45
C GLY A 279 -17.29 5.88 -2.90
N ALA A 280 -16.26 5.07 -2.64
CA ALA A 280 -14.95 5.56 -2.21
C ALA A 280 -14.42 6.60 -3.23
N PRO A 281 -13.90 7.75 -2.75
CA PRO A 281 -13.43 8.82 -3.63
C PRO A 281 -12.25 8.34 -4.47
N GLN A 282 -12.29 8.61 -5.76
CA GLN A 282 -11.16 8.40 -6.67
C GLN A 282 -10.08 9.47 -6.38
N ARG A 283 -9.25 9.19 -5.40
CA ARG A 283 -8.06 10.00 -5.09
C ARG A 283 -6.82 9.16 -5.34
N PRO A 284 -5.74 9.75 -5.86
CA PRO A 284 -4.48 9.03 -6.03
C PRO A 284 -4.04 8.39 -4.73
N HIS A 285 -3.87 7.09 -4.76
CA HIS A 285 -3.50 6.27 -3.61
C HIS A 285 -2.09 6.59 -3.10
N HIS A 286 -1.19 6.92 -4.02
CA HIS A 286 0.23 7.08 -3.77
C HIS A 286 0.71 8.53 -3.89
N MET A 287 -0.13 9.52 -3.60
CA MET A 287 0.24 10.94 -3.69
C MET A 287 1.53 11.31 -2.95
N GLN A 288 1.97 10.50 -1.99
CA GLN A 288 3.18 10.76 -1.19
C GLN A 288 4.39 9.93 -1.60
N VAL A 289 4.21 8.90 -2.44
CA VAL A 289 5.30 8.03 -2.91
C VAL A 289 5.65 8.31 -4.37
N ARG A 290 5.23 9.46 -4.87
CA ARG A 290 5.51 9.91 -6.24
C ARG A 290 6.98 10.19 -6.43
N GLY A 291 7.68 9.29 -7.09
CA GLY A 291 9.04 9.47 -7.52
C GLY A 291 9.96 9.96 -6.39
N LEU A 292 10.77 10.93 -6.70
CA LEU A 292 11.67 11.62 -5.76
C LEU A 292 11.03 12.92 -5.22
N LEU A 293 9.72 12.97 -5.03
CA LEU A 293 9.02 14.10 -4.45
C LEU A 293 9.46 14.32 -2.99
N GLY A 294 10.42 15.13 -2.83
CA GLY A 294 11.16 15.51 -1.63
C GLY A 294 12.50 16.13 -1.97
N ARG A 295 12.98 15.96 -3.20
CA ARG A 295 14.08 16.78 -3.71
C ARG A 295 13.52 17.97 -4.47
N LYS A 296 13.63 19.17 -3.90
CA LYS A 296 13.52 20.41 -4.67
C LYS A 296 14.43 20.28 -5.90
N PRO A 297 13.99 20.66 -7.12
CA PRO A 297 14.89 20.73 -8.25
C PRO A 297 16.07 21.61 -7.85
N ARG A 298 17.29 21.07 -7.87
CA ARG A 298 18.49 21.88 -7.79
C ARG A 298 18.52 22.73 -9.05
N GLY A 299 18.45 24.04 -8.87
CA GLY A 299 18.82 24.98 -9.93
C GLY A 299 20.25 24.69 -10.42
N PRO A 300 20.60 25.12 -11.65
CA PRO A 300 21.91 24.90 -12.20
C PRO A 300 22.93 25.83 -11.52
N GLU A 301 23.42 25.44 -10.33
CA GLU A 301 24.64 26.04 -9.75
C GLU A 301 25.08 25.23 -8.52
N GLY A 302 26.36 24.83 -8.54
CA GLY A 302 27.14 24.55 -7.36
C GLY A 302 27.34 23.08 -7.00
N ALA A 303 28.53 22.57 -7.28
CA ALA A 303 29.05 21.34 -6.72
C ALA A 303 28.95 21.33 -5.19
N GLY A 304 28.33 20.31 -4.63
CA GLY A 304 28.26 20.10 -3.18
C GLY A 304 29.60 19.65 -2.60
N PRO A 305 29.87 19.94 -1.32
CA PRO A 305 31.08 19.47 -0.66
C PRO A 305 31.10 17.95 -0.49
N PRO A 306 32.29 17.34 -0.33
CA PRO A 306 32.45 15.90 -0.24
C PRO A 306 31.85 15.32 1.04
N ALA A 307 31.52 14.05 0.99
CA ALA A 307 31.02 13.28 2.12
C ALA A 307 32.08 13.26 3.26
N GLU A 308 31.80 13.96 4.35
CA GLU A 308 32.54 13.83 5.60
C GLU A 308 31.72 13.01 6.61
N ASP A 309 32.34 11.90 6.94
CA ASP A 309 32.45 11.20 8.24
C ASP A 309 31.19 11.06 9.13
N ALA A 310 30.67 9.83 9.13
CA ALA A 310 29.58 9.37 9.98
C ALA A 310 29.98 9.13 11.46
N SER A 311 31.06 9.72 11.95
CA SER A 311 31.61 9.44 13.30
C SER A 311 31.38 10.50 14.38
N ARG A 312 30.48 11.50 14.13
CA ARG A 312 30.25 12.62 15.08
C ARG A 312 28.82 12.72 15.61
N TRP A 313 28.20 11.62 15.99
CA TRP A 313 26.96 11.66 16.78
C TRP A 313 27.06 10.82 18.04
N SER A 314 27.95 11.23 18.93
CA SER A 314 27.92 10.78 20.32
C SER A 314 28.01 11.99 21.25
N ALA A 315 27.11 12.03 22.22
CA ALA A 315 27.08 12.84 23.42
C ALA A 315 26.77 14.34 23.26
N GLY A 316 25.57 14.72 23.73
CA GLY A 316 25.21 16.11 23.99
C GLY A 316 23.73 16.43 23.98
N ALA A 317 22.86 15.58 24.52
CA ALA A 317 21.47 15.96 24.80
C ALA A 317 21.43 16.76 26.11
N SER A 318 21.70 18.06 26.06
CA SER A 318 21.33 18.96 27.15
C SER A 318 19.82 19.15 27.14
N GLN A 319 19.18 18.82 28.26
CA GLN A 319 17.81 19.18 28.60
C GLN A 319 17.62 20.70 28.43
N ARG A 320 16.94 21.11 27.38
CA ARG A 320 16.24 22.39 27.32
C ARG A 320 14.74 22.09 27.35
N SER A 321 14.14 22.30 28.50
CA SER A 321 12.69 22.50 28.64
C SER A 321 12.32 23.76 27.89
N LEU A 322 11.70 23.64 26.72
CA LEU A 322 11.10 24.78 26.03
C LEU A 322 9.80 25.14 26.76
N GLU A 323 9.81 26.33 27.36
CA GLU A 323 8.62 26.96 27.90
C GLU A 323 7.62 27.27 26.76
N PRO A 324 6.29 27.22 26.99
CA PRO A 324 5.26 27.38 25.95
C PRO A 324 5.25 28.73 25.22
N ARG A 325 6.10 29.68 25.59
CA ARG A 325 6.12 31.03 25.03
C ARG A 325 7.01 31.28 23.82
N GLU A 326 7.88 30.35 23.45
CA GLU A 326 8.79 30.51 22.29
C GLU A 326 8.24 30.01 20.95
N LEU A 327 6.99 29.49 20.93
CA LEU A 327 6.30 29.03 19.70
C LEU A 327 5.44 30.13 19.02
N ALA A 328 5.54 31.39 19.45
CA ALA A 328 4.58 32.45 19.10
C ALA A 328 5.08 33.49 18.09
N ALA A 329 5.86 33.13 17.09
CA ALA A 329 6.32 34.12 16.10
C ALA A 329 6.25 33.75 14.61
N ASP A 330 5.58 32.70 14.20
CA ASP A 330 5.16 32.45 12.79
C ASP A 330 4.28 31.19 12.70
N VAL A 331 3.24 31.11 13.50
CA VAL A 331 2.35 29.93 13.51
C VAL A 331 1.22 30.12 12.51
N PRO A 332 1.04 29.21 11.53
CA PRO A 332 -0.19 29.15 10.77
C PRO A 332 -1.36 29.05 11.74
N GLN A 333 -2.42 29.87 11.55
CA GLN A 333 -3.63 29.79 12.40
C GLN A 333 -4.14 28.34 12.35
N TRP A 334 -3.99 27.60 13.45
CA TRP A 334 -4.51 26.25 13.59
C TRP A 334 -6.03 26.29 13.50
N ARG A 335 -6.59 25.51 12.57
CA ARG A 335 -8.04 25.35 12.44
C ARG A 335 -8.47 24.13 13.22
N PRO A 336 -9.57 24.19 13.97
CA PRO A 336 -10.16 23.02 14.61
C PRO A 336 -10.41 21.90 13.63
N TYR A 337 -10.40 20.66 14.11
CA TYR A 337 -10.78 19.53 13.29
C TYR A 337 -12.26 19.63 12.87
N GLU A 338 -12.53 19.69 11.58
CA GLU A 338 -13.86 19.67 11.02
C GLU A 338 -14.22 18.25 10.55
N PRO A 339 -15.14 17.54 11.23
CA PRO A 339 -15.57 16.23 10.79
C PRO A 339 -16.40 16.32 9.49
N HIS A 340 -16.30 15.28 8.65
CA HIS A 340 -17.21 15.15 7.50
C HIS A 340 -18.68 15.13 8.00
N PRO A 341 -19.67 15.66 7.24
CA PRO A 341 -21.08 15.73 7.69
C PRO A 341 -21.64 14.39 8.20
N ILE A 342 -21.32 13.26 7.56
CA ILE A 342 -21.72 11.92 8.02
C ILE A 342 -21.07 11.57 9.37
N GLU A 343 -19.80 11.90 9.53
CA GLU A 343 -19.07 11.70 10.79
C GLU A 343 -19.68 12.56 11.91
N ALA A 344 -19.99 13.82 11.61
CA ALA A 344 -20.63 14.74 12.55
C ALA A 344 -22.01 14.23 13.01
N GLU A 345 -22.83 13.73 12.07
CA GLU A 345 -24.14 13.16 12.40
C GLU A 345 -24.00 11.88 13.23
N SER A 346 -23.04 11.01 12.91
CA SER A 346 -22.74 9.83 13.70
C SER A 346 -22.37 10.19 15.14
N PHE A 347 -21.52 11.21 15.34
CA PHE A 347 -21.17 11.69 16.68
C PHE A 347 -22.36 12.31 17.42
N ARG A 348 -23.27 12.99 16.73
CA ARG A 348 -24.52 13.50 17.31
C ARG A 348 -25.39 12.35 17.84
N ILE A 349 -25.53 11.28 17.06
CA ILE A 349 -26.27 10.07 17.46
C ILE A 349 -25.59 9.40 18.68
N ILE A 350 -24.28 9.24 18.64
CA ILE A 350 -23.49 8.65 19.73
C ILE A 350 -23.61 9.49 21.01
N GLN A 351 -23.55 10.81 20.91
CA GLN A 351 -23.71 11.73 22.04
C GLN A 351 -25.09 11.58 22.69
N ALA A 352 -26.14 11.40 21.90
CA ALA A 352 -27.50 11.21 22.40
C ALA A 352 -27.78 9.78 22.91
N GLY A 353 -27.02 8.79 22.46
CA GLY A 353 -27.26 7.36 22.73
C GLY A 353 -26.83 6.88 24.12
N ARG A 354 -26.08 7.68 24.88
CA ARG A 354 -25.59 7.32 26.23
C ARG A 354 -25.42 8.58 27.08
N ASP A 355 -25.57 8.41 28.41
CA ASP A 355 -25.14 9.42 29.39
C ASP A 355 -23.61 9.44 29.49
N TRP A 356 -23.01 10.56 29.18
CA TRP A 356 -21.57 10.83 29.23
C TRP A 356 -21.17 11.69 30.43
N SER A 357 -22.13 12.01 31.31
CA SER A 357 -21.87 12.78 32.54
C SER A 357 -20.92 12.02 33.46
N GLY A 358 -19.97 12.70 34.06
CA GLY A 358 -18.97 12.06 34.93
C GLY A 358 -17.75 11.44 34.21
N MET A 359 -17.75 11.37 32.88
CA MET A 359 -16.55 10.92 32.13
C MET A 359 -15.69 12.16 31.79
N PRO A 360 -14.38 12.17 32.12
CA PRO A 360 -13.46 13.23 31.72
C PRO A 360 -13.48 13.44 30.19
N GLU A 361 -13.35 14.68 29.74
CA GLU A 361 -13.52 15.04 28.33
C GLU A 361 -12.59 14.26 27.40
N GLY A 362 -11.31 14.11 27.73
CA GLY A 362 -10.38 13.34 26.94
C GLY A 362 -10.81 11.87 26.77
N GLN A 363 -11.24 11.23 27.87
CA GLN A 363 -11.74 9.86 27.82
C GLN A 363 -13.04 9.74 27.02
N ARG A 364 -13.95 10.71 27.16
CA ARG A 364 -15.19 10.76 26.39
C ARG A 364 -14.92 10.85 24.89
N ARG A 365 -14.00 11.70 24.46
CA ARG A 365 -13.58 11.85 23.06
C ARG A 365 -13.07 10.53 22.48
N VAL A 366 -12.22 9.81 23.22
CA VAL A 366 -11.71 8.49 22.83
C VAL A 366 -12.83 7.47 22.80
N ALA A 367 -13.68 7.40 23.81
CA ALA A 367 -14.77 6.44 23.91
C ALA A 367 -15.79 6.61 22.77
N GLN A 368 -16.21 7.84 22.49
CA GLN A 368 -17.13 8.14 21.40
C GLN A 368 -16.57 7.75 20.03
N ARG A 369 -15.27 7.97 19.82
CA ARG A 369 -14.61 7.56 18.58
C ARG A 369 -14.52 6.04 18.45
N LEU A 370 -14.31 5.33 19.54
CA LEU A 370 -14.34 3.86 19.55
C LEU A 370 -15.76 3.32 19.28
N VAL A 371 -16.80 3.94 19.87
CA VAL A 371 -18.20 3.61 19.54
C VAL A 371 -18.48 3.84 18.06
N HIS A 372 -18.02 4.98 17.50
CA HIS A 372 -18.16 5.25 16.07
C HIS A 372 -17.48 4.17 15.20
N THR A 373 -16.31 3.69 15.62
CA THR A 373 -15.55 2.69 14.86
C THR A 373 -16.12 1.27 14.99
N SER A 374 -16.65 0.93 16.18
CA SER A 374 -17.13 -0.42 16.49
C SER A 374 -18.64 -0.63 16.25
N GLY A 375 -19.42 0.45 16.18
CA GLY A 375 -20.88 0.40 16.20
C GLY A 375 -21.49 -0.11 17.52
N ASP A 376 -20.70 -0.18 18.60
CA ASP A 376 -21.10 -0.84 19.86
C ASP A 376 -20.81 0.03 21.09
N PHE A 377 -21.87 0.40 21.82
CA PHE A 377 -21.77 1.17 23.05
C PHE A 377 -21.17 0.39 24.23
N ASN A 378 -21.25 -0.94 24.22
CA ASN A 378 -20.75 -1.75 25.33
C ASN A 378 -19.23 -1.68 25.49
N ILE A 379 -18.52 -1.27 24.44
CA ILE A 379 -17.07 -1.08 24.50
C ILE A 379 -16.66 -0.06 25.57
N VAL A 380 -17.50 0.93 25.83
CA VAL A 380 -17.21 2.02 26.80
C VAL A 380 -16.98 1.45 28.21
N ASP A 381 -17.73 0.42 28.58
CA ASP A 381 -17.64 -0.22 29.90
C ASP A 381 -16.43 -1.19 30.01
N GLU A 382 -15.86 -1.59 28.88
CA GLU A 382 -14.66 -2.43 28.83
C GLU A 382 -13.36 -1.60 28.88
N LEU A 383 -13.44 -0.30 28.57
CA LEU A 383 -12.25 0.56 28.45
C LEU A 383 -11.62 0.84 29.81
N PHE A 384 -10.30 0.89 29.80
CA PHE A 384 -9.49 1.29 30.94
C PHE A 384 -8.50 2.39 30.53
N TYR A 385 -8.46 3.44 31.34
CA TYR A 385 -7.52 4.54 31.21
C TYR A 385 -6.73 4.69 32.51
N SER A 386 -5.41 4.78 32.45
CA SER A 386 -4.67 5.34 33.59
C SER A 386 -4.94 6.83 33.73
N ALA A 387 -4.77 7.38 34.93
CA ALA A 387 -5.02 8.80 35.19
C ALA A 387 -4.24 9.70 34.20
N GLY A 388 -4.93 10.61 33.54
CA GLY A 388 -4.36 11.56 32.58
C GLY A 388 -3.75 10.93 31.33
N ALA A 389 -4.06 9.66 30.97
CA ALA A 389 -3.43 8.98 29.84
C ALA A 389 -3.70 9.64 28.50
N VAL A 390 -4.92 10.13 28.28
CA VAL A 390 -5.31 10.79 27.03
C VAL A 390 -4.59 12.12 26.87
N GLU A 391 -4.61 12.96 27.90
CA GLU A 391 -3.95 14.25 27.94
C GLU A 391 -2.44 14.12 27.78
N THR A 392 -1.85 13.12 28.44
CA THR A 392 -0.43 12.78 28.28
C THR A 392 -0.12 12.34 26.84
N GLY A 393 -0.99 11.52 26.24
CA GLY A 393 -0.86 11.08 24.85
C GLY A 393 -0.93 12.26 23.86
N VAL A 394 -1.83 13.20 24.08
CA VAL A 394 -1.93 14.43 23.27
C VAL A 394 -0.66 15.27 23.37
N ARG A 395 -0.16 15.55 24.59
CA ARG A 395 1.10 16.26 24.78
C ARG A 395 2.30 15.51 24.17
N ALA A 396 2.31 14.19 24.27
CA ALA A 396 3.35 13.35 23.69
C ALA A 396 3.39 13.45 22.17
N LEU A 397 2.23 13.41 21.48
CA LEU A 397 2.14 13.59 20.03
C LEU A 397 2.70 14.93 19.56
N LEU A 398 2.44 15.99 20.32
CA LEU A 398 2.98 17.32 20.03
C LEU A 398 4.49 17.45 20.29
N ARG A 399 5.03 16.67 21.22
CA ARG A 399 6.44 16.75 21.62
C ARG A 399 7.34 15.81 20.85
N CYS A 400 7.05 14.51 20.85
CA CYS A 400 7.94 13.51 20.23
C CYS A 400 7.60 13.24 18.75
N ARG A 401 6.41 13.64 18.30
CA ARG A 401 5.98 13.54 16.89
C ARG A 401 6.24 12.17 16.26
N ARG A 402 6.12 11.10 17.07
CA ARG A 402 6.37 9.73 16.61
C ARG A 402 5.40 8.75 17.20
N ILE A 403 4.81 7.95 16.30
CA ILE A 403 3.95 6.83 16.63
C ILE A 403 4.63 5.53 16.19
N VAL A 404 4.68 4.54 17.08
CA VAL A 404 5.15 3.18 16.77
C VAL A 404 3.97 2.24 16.83
N THR A 405 3.83 1.39 15.82
CA THR A 405 2.74 0.40 15.74
C THR A 405 3.28 -1.03 15.68
N ASP A 406 2.50 -1.98 16.21
CA ASP A 406 2.85 -3.41 16.21
C ASP A 406 2.68 -4.07 14.83
N VAL A 407 1.71 -3.59 14.05
CA VAL A 407 1.43 -4.07 12.68
C VAL A 407 1.11 -2.90 11.75
N THR A 408 1.30 -3.10 10.45
CA THR A 408 1.03 -2.08 9.41
C THR A 408 -0.45 -1.68 9.34
N MET A 409 -1.36 -2.57 9.73
CA MET A 409 -2.80 -2.29 9.74
C MET A 409 -3.16 -1.17 10.73
N VAL A 410 -2.51 -1.09 11.90
CA VAL A 410 -2.69 0.04 12.84
C VAL A 410 -2.20 1.33 12.20
N ALA A 411 -1.00 1.31 11.60
CA ALA A 411 -0.43 2.47 10.92
C ALA A 411 -1.34 2.98 9.79
N SER A 412 -1.90 2.07 8.99
CA SER A 412 -2.82 2.39 7.89
C SER A 412 -4.15 2.98 8.36
N GLY A 413 -4.58 2.70 9.59
CA GLY A 413 -5.79 3.26 10.19
C GLY A 413 -5.65 4.68 10.75
N LEU A 414 -4.44 5.24 10.77
CA LEU A 414 -4.20 6.60 11.25
C LEU A 414 -4.61 7.64 10.21
N LYS A 415 -5.30 8.70 10.64
CA LYS A 415 -5.73 9.80 9.76
C LYS A 415 -4.52 10.57 9.25
N ARG A 416 -4.23 10.38 7.99
CA ARG A 416 -3.05 10.92 7.31
C ARG A 416 -2.99 12.45 7.33
N SER A 417 -4.14 13.12 7.13
CA SER A 417 -4.22 14.58 7.20
C SER A 417 -3.79 15.14 8.56
N LEU A 418 -4.06 14.41 9.65
CA LEU A 418 -3.64 14.79 10.99
C LEU A 418 -2.15 14.51 11.22
N LEU A 419 -1.63 13.39 10.68
CA LEU A 419 -0.19 13.09 10.74
C LEU A 419 0.62 14.18 10.03
N GLU A 420 0.20 14.59 8.84
CA GLU A 420 0.82 15.68 8.07
C GLU A 420 0.70 17.03 8.77
N GLN A 421 -0.49 17.36 9.26
CA GLN A 421 -0.74 18.61 9.95
C GLN A 421 0.07 18.76 11.24
N LEU A 422 0.25 17.67 11.98
CA LEU A 422 1.00 17.62 13.24
C LEU A 422 2.48 17.29 13.05
N ASP A 423 2.91 17.01 11.82
CA ASP A 423 4.28 16.59 11.47
C ASP A 423 4.72 15.34 12.29
N ILE A 424 3.86 14.30 12.27
CA ILE A 424 4.07 13.06 13.03
C ILE A 424 4.54 11.94 12.13
N ASP A 425 5.68 11.35 12.47
CA ASP A 425 6.20 10.14 11.86
C ASP A 425 5.52 8.88 12.41
N VAL A 426 5.21 7.93 11.54
CA VAL A 426 4.70 6.62 11.92
C VAL A 426 5.69 5.54 11.51
N TRP A 427 6.06 4.68 12.44
CA TRP A 427 6.95 3.56 12.18
C TRP A 427 6.32 2.22 12.59
N CYS A 428 6.48 1.23 11.71
CA CYS A 428 6.11 -0.16 11.96
C CYS A 428 7.23 -1.08 11.46
N GLY A 429 7.95 -1.70 12.35
CA GLY A 429 9.11 -2.54 12.02
C GLY A 429 8.80 -3.98 11.64
N VAL A 430 7.52 -4.39 11.59
CA VAL A 430 7.13 -5.82 11.46
C VAL A 430 7.64 -6.49 10.18
N HIS A 431 7.93 -5.71 9.13
CA HIS A 431 8.46 -6.19 7.85
C HIS A 431 9.94 -5.92 7.64
N ASP A 432 10.60 -5.25 8.58
CA ASP A 432 12.03 -4.94 8.47
C ASP A 432 12.86 -6.21 8.58
N ARG A 433 13.88 -6.32 7.73
CA ARG A 433 14.84 -7.46 7.76
C ARG A 433 15.50 -7.64 9.13
N GLU A 434 15.89 -6.55 9.76
CA GLU A 434 16.53 -6.59 11.08
C GLU A 434 15.57 -7.06 12.18
N THR A 435 14.28 -6.70 12.08
CA THR A 435 13.23 -7.21 12.97
C THR A 435 13.04 -8.72 12.79
N HIS A 436 13.08 -9.21 11.56
CA HIS A 436 13.03 -10.64 11.29
C HIS A 436 14.19 -11.40 11.89
N LEU A 437 15.42 -10.89 11.73
CA LEU A 437 16.63 -11.50 12.32
C LEU A 437 16.55 -11.50 13.85
N LEU A 438 16.15 -10.38 14.45
CA LEU A 438 15.97 -10.28 15.90
C LEU A 438 14.90 -11.26 16.41
N ALA A 439 13.76 -11.35 15.73
CA ALA A 439 12.69 -12.27 16.09
C ALA A 439 13.17 -13.72 16.08
N THR A 440 13.86 -14.13 15.02
CA THR A 440 14.42 -15.49 14.88
C THR A 440 15.46 -15.78 15.96
N ASN A 441 16.43 -14.88 16.17
CA ASN A 441 17.52 -15.10 17.13
C ASN A 441 17.04 -15.09 18.58
N ALA A 442 16.03 -14.30 18.91
CA ALA A 442 15.49 -14.19 20.25
C ALA A 442 14.30 -15.15 20.53
N GLY A 443 13.83 -15.89 19.54
CA GLY A 443 12.67 -16.79 19.67
C GLY A 443 11.37 -16.07 20.01
N ILE A 444 11.17 -14.82 19.52
CA ILE A 444 9.99 -13.99 19.77
C ILE A 444 9.25 -13.67 18.46
N THR A 445 8.02 -13.16 18.57
CA THR A 445 7.27 -12.75 17.38
C THR A 445 7.88 -11.49 16.74
N ARG A 446 7.61 -11.27 15.44
CA ARG A 446 8.06 -10.07 14.73
C ARG A 446 7.50 -8.78 15.34
N SER A 447 6.24 -8.79 15.79
CA SER A 447 5.64 -7.64 16.47
C SER A 447 6.38 -7.32 17.78
N ALA A 448 6.71 -8.34 18.61
CA ALA A 448 7.52 -8.15 19.82
C ALA A 448 8.94 -7.66 19.50
N ALA A 449 9.57 -8.21 18.47
CA ALA A 449 10.90 -7.75 18.02
C ALA A 449 10.86 -6.30 17.48
N GLY A 450 9.80 -5.91 16.79
CA GLY A 450 9.56 -4.53 16.35
C GLY A 450 9.49 -3.57 17.54
N ILE A 451 8.77 -3.92 18.61
CA ILE A 451 8.71 -3.12 19.84
C ILE A 451 10.10 -2.96 20.46
N ARG A 452 10.90 -4.05 20.54
CA ARG A 452 12.27 -4.00 21.09
C ARG A 452 13.15 -3.07 20.27
N ARG A 453 13.11 -3.16 18.95
CA ARG A 453 13.86 -2.25 18.07
C ARG A 453 13.41 -0.79 18.19
N ALA A 454 12.13 -0.53 18.38
CA ALA A 454 11.62 0.82 18.62
C ALA A 454 12.18 1.40 19.91
N TRP A 455 12.23 0.62 20.98
CA TRP A 455 12.89 1.00 22.23
C TRP A 455 14.40 1.33 22.03
N GLU A 456 15.13 0.45 21.36
CA GLU A 456 16.56 0.64 21.08
C GLU A 456 16.82 1.91 20.24
N LYS A 457 15.94 2.22 19.30
CA LYS A 457 16.12 3.32 18.35
C LYS A 457 15.71 4.67 18.89
N TRP A 458 14.65 4.75 19.70
CA TRP A 458 14.05 6.02 20.13
C TRP A 458 13.84 6.16 21.64
N GLY A 459 14.16 5.14 22.41
CA GLY A 459 13.99 5.18 23.86
C GLY A 459 12.57 5.53 24.26
N ASN A 460 12.41 6.57 25.07
CA ASN A 460 11.11 6.99 25.63
C ASN A 460 10.29 7.90 24.72
N ASP A 461 10.85 8.43 23.64
CA ASP A 461 10.22 9.47 22.82
C ASP A 461 9.31 8.90 21.74
N ILE A 462 8.35 8.08 22.16
CA ILE A 462 7.34 7.47 21.28
C ILE A 462 5.97 7.39 21.95
N VAL A 463 4.93 7.43 21.11
CA VAL A 463 3.58 6.98 21.39
C VAL A 463 3.44 5.57 20.81
N LEU A 464 3.05 4.60 21.63
CA LEU A 464 2.96 3.20 21.22
C LEU A 464 1.52 2.79 20.98
N ALA A 465 1.21 2.25 19.81
CA ALA A 465 -0.12 1.78 19.43
C ALA A 465 -0.09 0.30 19.02
N ILE A 466 -0.63 -0.56 19.86
CA ILE A 466 -0.68 -2.02 19.69
C ILE A 466 -2.14 -2.43 19.48
N GLY A 467 -2.46 -2.94 18.29
CA GLY A 467 -3.83 -3.26 17.89
C GLY A 467 -4.04 -4.72 17.46
N ASP A 468 -2.99 -5.50 17.28
CA ASP A 468 -3.12 -6.86 16.76
C ASP A 468 -2.42 -7.89 17.67
N ALA A 469 -1.15 -7.69 18.00
CA ALA A 469 -0.32 -8.71 18.63
C ALA A 469 -0.28 -8.62 20.16
N PRO A 470 -0.87 -9.57 20.90
CA PRO A 470 -0.73 -9.66 22.36
C PRO A 470 0.74 -9.73 22.80
N THR A 471 1.59 -10.39 22.02
CA THR A 471 3.02 -10.53 22.27
C THR A 471 3.78 -9.19 22.24
N ALA A 472 3.29 -8.20 21.49
CA ALA A 472 3.84 -6.84 21.51
C ALA A 472 3.56 -6.15 22.87
N ILE A 473 2.40 -6.38 23.48
CA ILE A 473 2.11 -5.90 24.85
C ILE A 473 3.03 -6.60 25.85
N VAL A 474 3.16 -7.92 25.78
CA VAL A 474 4.02 -8.70 26.68
C VAL A 474 5.46 -8.16 26.64
N GLU A 475 6.01 -7.94 25.45
CA GLU A 475 7.36 -7.37 25.30
C GLU A 475 7.44 -5.93 25.83
N THR A 476 6.41 -5.12 25.59
CA THR A 476 6.34 -3.75 26.14
C THR A 476 6.41 -3.77 27.66
N VAL A 477 5.57 -4.60 28.30
CA VAL A 477 5.52 -4.72 29.78
C VAL A 477 6.83 -5.25 30.32
N ARG A 478 7.46 -6.24 29.65
CA ARG A 478 8.78 -6.75 30.00
C ARG A 478 9.83 -5.65 30.00
N LEU A 479 9.94 -4.87 28.90
CA LEU A 479 10.90 -3.77 28.78
C LEU A 479 10.65 -2.68 29.85
N VAL A 480 9.39 -2.37 30.16
CA VAL A 480 9.05 -1.42 31.22
C VAL A 480 9.51 -1.90 32.58
N ARG A 481 9.34 -3.18 32.91
CA ARG A 481 9.66 -3.75 34.23
C ARG A 481 11.14 -4.04 34.39
N GLU A 482 11.77 -4.65 33.37
CA GLU A 482 13.14 -5.18 33.49
C GLU A 482 14.21 -4.15 33.12
N VAL A 483 13.94 -3.31 32.09
CA VAL A 483 14.92 -2.32 31.58
C VAL A 483 14.54 -0.88 31.93
N GLY A 484 13.41 -0.66 32.57
CA GLY A 484 12.99 0.68 32.96
C GLY A 484 12.49 1.56 31.82
N TRP A 485 12.08 0.97 30.70
CA TRP A 485 11.51 1.74 29.57
C TRP A 485 10.27 2.53 29.95
N ARG A 486 10.14 3.75 29.44
CA ARG A 486 9.02 4.67 29.75
C ARG A 486 8.51 5.33 28.47
N PRO A 487 7.84 4.57 27.54
CA PRO A 487 7.15 5.21 26.41
C PRO A 487 6.13 6.23 26.94
N GLN A 488 5.88 7.28 26.16
CA GLN A 488 5.04 8.42 26.59
C GLN A 488 3.60 7.98 26.90
N VAL A 489 3.05 7.09 26.08
CA VAL A 489 1.76 6.44 26.32
C VAL A 489 1.72 5.11 25.55
N VAL A 490 1.03 4.12 26.11
CA VAL A 490 0.77 2.83 25.49
C VAL A 490 -0.73 2.69 25.23
N VAL A 491 -1.12 2.63 23.98
CA VAL A 491 -2.45 2.22 23.53
C VAL A 491 -2.38 0.73 23.18
N GLY A 492 -2.97 -0.13 24.02
CA GLY A 492 -2.91 -1.57 23.88
C GLY A 492 -4.28 -2.20 23.77
N LEU A 493 -4.77 -2.40 22.55
CA LEU A 493 -6.11 -2.92 22.23
C LEU A 493 -6.06 -4.11 21.26
N PRO A 494 -5.17 -5.12 21.47
CA PRO A 494 -5.12 -6.25 20.56
C PRO A 494 -6.40 -7.07 20.61
N VAL A 495 -6.65 -7.82 19.53
CA VAL A 495 -7.75 -8.77 19.41
C VAL A 495 -7.23 -10.20 19.45
N GLY A 496 -8.02 -11.14 19.97
CA GLY A 496 -7.69 -12.55 19.91
C GLY A 496 -8.12 -13.35 21.13
N PHE A 497 -7.90 -14.67 21.05
CA PHE A 497 -8.32 -15.61 22.11
C PHE A 497 -7.13 -16.18 22.91
N VAL A 498 -5.90 -16.12 22.34
CA VAL A 498 -4.70 -16.68 22.98
C VAL A 498 -3.81 -15.54 23.50
N GLY A 499 -3.66 -15.46 24.83
CA GLY A 499 -2.80 -14.47 25.49
C GLY A 499 -3.30 -13.02 25.44
N THR A 500 -4.43 -12.74 24.79
CA THR A 500 -4.93 -11.37 24.60
C THR A 500 -5.47 -10.79 25.89
N ARG A 501 -6.31 -11.54 26.62
CA ARG A 501 -6.86 -11.10 27.90
C ARG A 501 -5.75 -10.89 28.93
N GLU A 502 -4.84 -11.83 29.01
CA GLU A 502 -3.73 -11.85 29.93
C GLU A 502 -2.79 -10.65 29.68
N SER A 503 -2.40 -10.41 28.44
CA SER A 503 -1.52 -9.29 28.07
C SER A 503 -2.14 -7.93 28.39
N LYS A 504 -3.43 -7.74 28.12
CA LYS A 504 -4.16 -6.52 28.48
C LYS A 504 -4.23 -6.30 29.98
N GLU A 505 -4.47 -7.37 30.75
CA GLU A 505 -4.49 -7.29 32.21
C GLU A 505 -3.08 -6.97 32.76
N GLU A 506 -2.03 -7.53 32.17
CA GLU A 506 -0.65 -7.17 32.51
C GLU A 506 -0.35 -5.70 32.21
N LEU A 507 -0.78 -5.19 31.05
CA LEU A 507 -0.68 -3.78 30.70
C LEU A 507 -1.46 -2.91 31.69
N ARG A 508 -2.67 -3.33 32.05
CA ARG A 508 -3.52 -2.64 33.03
C ARG A 508 -2.84 -2.50 34.39
N ARG A 509 -2.08 -3.51 34.82
CA ARG A 509 -1.31 -3.51 36.08
C ARG A 509 0.04 -2.81 35.98
N CYS A 510 0.47 -2.41 34.79
CA CYS A 510 1.76 -1.74 34.55
C CYS A 510 1.69 -0.25 34.92
N LEU A 511 1.86 0.07 36.21
CA LEU A 511 1.65 1.42 36.75
C LEU A 511 2.71 2.45 36.30
N GLN A 512 3.81 2.01 35.74
CA GLN A 512 4.96 2.83 35.41
C GLN A 512 4.81 3.67 34.13
N VAL A 513 3.78 3.41 33.32
CA VAL A 513 3.52 4.12 32.05
C VAL A 513 2.06 4.53 31.92
N PRO A 514 1.77 5.70 31.31
CA PRO A 514 0.41 6.04 30.89
C PRO A 514 -0.10 5.04 29.87
N ARG A 515 -1.34 4.56 30.05
CA ARG A 515 -1.88 3.48 29.23
C ARG A 515 -3.37 3.55 29.02
N ILE A 516 -3.80 3.12 27.84
CA ILE A 516 -5.19 2.96 27.43
C ILE A 516 -5.34 1.53 26.92
N THR A 517 -6.28 0.75 27.47
CA THR A 517 -6.55 -0.62 27.08
C THR A 517 -8.03 -0.96 27.30
N ASN A 518 -8.42 -2.21 27.08
CA ASN A 518 -9.75 -2.70 27.40
C ASN A 518 -9.68 -4.10 28.06
N SER A 519 -10.79 -4.56 28.57
CA SER A 519 -10.91 -5.93 29.09
C SER A 519 -11.29 -6.92 27.98
N GLY A 520 -11.07 -8.21 28.23
CA GLY A 520 -11.55 -9.30 27.36
C GLY A 520 -10.73 -9.51 26.09
N THR A 521 -11.36 -10.16 25.10
CA THR A 521 -10.72 -10.60 23.85
C THR A 521 -10.95 -9.66 22.68
N ARG A 522 -11.89 -8.73 22.81
CA ARG A 522 -12.27 -7.75 21.77
C ARG A 522 -11.21 -6.66 21.65
N GLY A 523 -11.05 -6.14 20.44
CA GLY A 523 -10.05 -5.11 20.11
C GLY A 523 -9.80 -5.10 18.60
N GLY A 524 -8.57 -4.77 18.25
CA GLY A 524 -8.12 -4.83 16.86
C GLY A 524 -7.40 -3.56 16.40
N SER A 525 -6.73 -3.66 15.28
CA SER A 525 -6.01 -2.55 14.65
C SER A 525 -6.89 -1.30 14.47
N PRO A 526 -8.18 -1.41 14.04
CA PRO A 526 -9.06 -0.25 13.93
C PRO A 526 -9.29 0.45 15.28
N TRP A 527 -9.35 -0.30 16.39
CA TRP A 527 -9.57 0.28 17.72
C TRP A 527 -8.35 1.05 18.20
N ALA A 528 -7.15 0.47 18.07
CA ALA A 528 -5.92 1.16 18.44
C ALA A 528 -5.71 2.43 17.60
N ALA A 529 -5.92 2.35 16.29
CA ALA A 529 -5.87 3.50 15.40
C ALA A 529 -6.90 4.58 15.76
N SER A 530 -8.12 4.19 16.13
CA SER A 530 -9.17 5.10 16.57
C SER A 530 -8.80 5.91 17.82
N VAL A 531 -8.19 5.26 18.82
CA VAL A 531 -7.71 5.95 20.02
C VAL A 531 -6.64 6.96 19.68
N VAL A 532 -5.67 6.58 18.85
CA VAL A 532 -4.61 7.50 18.41
C VAL A 532 -5.17 8.66 17.57
N ASN A 533 -6.13 8.37 16.67
CA ASN A 533 -6.82 9.42 15.92
C ASN A 533 -7.57 10.40 16.82
N ALA A 534 -8.22 9.92 17.89
CA ALA A 534 -8.87 10.79 18.87
C ALA A 534 -7.85 11.70 19.57
N MET A 535 -6.68 11.18 19.93
CA MET A 535 -5.60 11.99 20.53
C MET A 535 -5.01 12.98 19.53
N MET A 536 -4.84 12.64 18.24
CA MET A 536 -4.38 13.58 17.21
C MET A 536 -5.39 14.70 16.96
N ILE A 537 -6.69 14.40 16.92
CA ILE A 537 -7.75 15.42 16.87
C ILE A 537 -7.68 16.32 18.09
N GLY A 538 -7.53 15.72 19.28
CA GLY A 538 -7.34 16.47 20.51
C GLY A 538 -6.11 17.39 20.48
N ALA A 539 -5.01 16.96 19.82
CA ALA A 539 -3.83 17.81 19.65
C ALA A 539 -4.11 19.03 18.75
N VAL A 540 -4.84 18.84 17.66
CA VAL A 540 -5.28 19.94 16.78
C VAL A 540 -6.22 20.89 17.52
N ASP A 541 -7.20 20.35 18.26
CA ASP A 541 -8.16 21.13 19.04
C ASP A 541 -7.48 21.93 20.19
N TYR A 542 -6.43 21.36 20.79
CA TYR A 542 -5.60 22.05 21.77
C TYR A 542 -4.82 23.22 21.13
N LEU A 543 -4.18 22.99 19.97
CA LEU A 543 -3.44 24.04 19.27
C LEU A 543 -4.34 25.16 18.73
N SER A 544 -5.59 24.84 18.40
CA SER A 544 -6.60 25.82 17.94
C SER A 544 -7.39 26.49 19.08
N GLY A 545 -7.10 26.15 20.34
CA GLY A 545 -7.75 26.74 21.52
C GLY A 545 -9.16 26.23 21.83
N VAL A 546 -9.59 25.16 21.14
CA VAL A 546 -10.93 24.54 21.34
C VAL A 546 -10.95 23.60 22.56
N TRP A 547 -9.82 23.01 22.88
CA TRP A 547 -9.68 22.15 24.05
C TRP A 547 -8.51 22.56 24.93
N THR A 548 -8.68 22.43 26.26
CA THR A 548 -7.63 22.69 27.26
C THR A 548 -7.18 21.36 27.91
N LEU A 549 -5.87 21.11 27.95
CA LEU A 549 -5.25 19.88 28.50
C LEU A 549 -4.90 19.99 29.98
#